data_1fa01fcd24e80574a63204593d7cabc7
#
_entry.id   1fa01fcd24e80574a63204593d7cabc7
#
_cell.length_a   1.000
_cell.length_b   1.000
_cell.length_c   1.000
_cell.angle_alpha   90.00
_cell.angle_beta   90.00
_cell.angle_gamma   90.00
#
_symmetry.space_group_name_H-M   'P 1'
#
loop_
_entity.id
_entity.type
_entity.pdbx_description
1 polymer ?
#
loop_
_entity_poly.entity_id
_entity_poly.type
_entity_poly.pdbx_seq_one_letter_code
_entity_poly.pdbx_strand_id
1 'polypeptide(L)'
;MTGIEVSLVSGDGLTSPLKLLEEILRDGEPLPDEFVDRLRGAVEEGGLEVLAAQIEGRTVGVAVVVYRPSVSVAADFASVEELHVRPGERRLGIGRALLEAIEARIPARGISYVEVQTDDEAAEFYAACGYEEETDVRVLSKSLVIINEQ
;
A
#
# COMPACT_ATOMS: atom_id res chain seq x y z
N MET A 1 -23.47 -3.72 -14.95
CA MET A 1 -22.41 -2.77 -14.61
C MET A 1 -21.45 -3.43 -13.64
N THR A 2 -20.17 -3.41 -13.99
CA THR A 2 -19.17 -4.00 -13.11
C THR A 2 -18.70 -2.97 -12.13
N GLY A 3 -18.65 -3.37 -10.86
CA GLY A 3 -18.17 -2.52 -9.82
C GLY A 3 -16.75 -2.90 -9.40
N ILE A 4 -16.12 -1.98 -8.68
CA ILE A 4 -14.84 -2.23 -8.08
C ILE A 4 -15.09 -2.81 -6.71
N GLU A 5 -14.52 -3.99 -6.45
CA GLU A 5 -14.59 -4.61 -5.14
C GLU A 5 -13.23 -4.51 -4.46
N VAL A 6 -13.20 -3.93 -3.28
CA VAL A 6 -11.97 -3.83 -2.50
C VAL A 6 -12.10 -4.72 -1.29
N SER A 7 -11.11 -5.58 -1.09
CA SER A 7 -11.12 -6.49 0.05
C SER A 7 -9.76 -6.58 0.69
N LEU A 8 -9.78 -6.86 1.99
CA LEU A 8 -8.57 -7.16 2.74
C LEU A 8 -8.18 -8.60 2.41
N VAL A 9 -6.93 -8.84 2.11
CA VAL A 9 -6.49 -10.18 1.71
C VAL A 9 -5.44 -10.72 2.67
N SER A 10 -5.39 -12.04 2.77
CA SER A 10 -4.43 -12.73 3.61
C SER A 10 -4.21 -14.14 3.05
N GLY A 11 -3.18 -14.82 3.57
CA GLY A 11 -2.91 -16.18 3.16
C GLY A 11 -2.76 -16.30 1.66
N ASP A 12 -3.49 -17.25 1.08
CA ASP A 12 -3.43 -17.47 -0.37
C ASP A 12 -4.01 -16.31 -1.18
N GLY A 13 -4.82 -15.47 -0.54
CA GLY A 13 -5.35 -14.28 -1.19
C GLY A 13 -4.28 -13.26 -1.53
N LEU A 14 -3.08 -13.40 -0.97
CA LEU A 14 -1.98 -12.50 -1.28
C LEU A 14 -1.34 -12.76 -2.63
N THR A 15 -1.54 -13.94 -3.20
CA THR A 15 -0.83 -14.35 -4.42
C THR A 15 -1.06 -13.39 -5.57
N SER A 16 -2.31 -13.10 -5.89
CA SER A 16 -2.62 -12.25 -7.04
C SER A 16 -2.21 -10.79 -6.82
N PRO A 17 -2.48 -10.18 -5.66
CA PRO A 17 -1.99 -8.82 -5.42
C PRO A 17 -0.47 -8.72 -5.46
N LEU A 18 0.25 -9.67 -4.89
CA LEU A 18 1.71 -9.61 -4.92
C LEU A 18 2.25 -9.76 -6.33
N LYS A 19 1.59 -10.60 -7.14
CA LYS A 19 2.01 -10.74 -8.52
C LYS A 19 1.85 -9.43 -9.28
N LEU A 20 0.77 -8.70 -9.02
CA LEU A 20 0.58 -7.40 -9.65
C LEU A 20 1.69 -6.44 -9.23
N LEU A 21 2.06 -6.43 -7.95
CA LEU A 21 3.15 -5.58 -7.49
C LEU A 21 4.49 -5.98 -8.11
N GLU A 22 4.72 -7.27 -8.30
CA GLU A 22 5.93 -7.71 -8.98
C GLU A 22 5.98 -7.16 -10.40
N GLU A 23 4.85 -7.19 -11.10
CA GLU A 23 4.79 -6.68 -12.46
C GLU A 23 5.05 -5.19 -12.53
N ILE A 24 4.47 -4.43 -11.60
CA ILE A 24 4.58 -2.98 -11.62
C ILE A 24 5.91 -2.49 -11.09
N LEU A 25 6.41 -3.10 -10.03
CA LEU A 25 7.58 -2.59 -9.31
C LEU A 25 8.88 -3.31 -9.65
N ARG A 26 8.81 -4.52 -10.17
CA ARG A 26 9.98 -5.35 -10.34
C ARG A 26 10.12 -5.93 -11.75
N ASP A 27 9.39 -5.38 -12.70
CA ASP A 27 9.41 -5.87 -14.09
C ASP A 27 9.10 -7.36 -14.19
N GLY A 28 8.24 -7.85 -13.29
CA GLY A 28 7.83 -9.24 -13.29
C GLY A 28 8.74 -10.18 -12.52
N GLU A 29 9.83 -9.66 -11.94
CA GLU A 29 10.73 -10.50 -11.17
C GLU A 29 10.06 -10.94 -9.86
N PRO A 30 9.99 -12.26 -9.60
CA PRO A 30 9.29 -12.73 -8.40
C PRO A 30 9.97 -12.29 -7.11
N LEU A 31 9.14 -12.01 -6.11
CA LEU A 31 9.65 -11.79 -4.76
C LEU A 31 10.22 -13.09 -4.20
N PRO A 32 11.33 -13.02 -3.44
CA PRO A 32 11.87 -14.24 -2.82
C PRO A 32 10.85 -14.88 -1.88
N ASP A 33 10.85 -16.21 -1.84
CA ASP A 33 9.91 -16.96 -1.01
C ASP A 33 10.01 -16.57 0.46
N GLU A 34 11.23 -16.37 0.96
CA GLU A 34 11.43 -15.99 2.35
C GLU A 34 10.80 -14.64 2.66
N PHE A 35 10.87 -13.72 1.71
CA PHE A 35 10.26 -12.41 1.90
C PHE A 35 8.73 -12.53 1.91
N VAL A 36 8.18 -13.32 1.00
CA VAL A 36 6.73 -13.53 0.95
C VAL A 36 6.23 -14.16 2.26
N ASP A 37 7.00 -15.11 2.81
CA ASP A 37 6.64 -15.73 4.08
C ASP A 37 6.62 -14.71 5.22
N ARG A 38 7.61 -13.81 5.26
CA ARG A 38 7.64 -12.76 6.28
C ARG A 38 6.48 -11.80 6.12
N LEU A 39 6.15 -11.46 4.88
CA LEU A 39 5.04 -10.57 4.60
C LEU A 39 3.73 -11.20 5.06
N ARG A 40 3.56 -12.48 4.75
CA ARG A 40 2.37 -13.22 5.17
C ARG A 40 2.22 -13.22 6.70
N GLY A 41 3.34 -13.41 7.40
CA GLY A 41 3.33 -13.35 8.85
C GLY A 41 2.96 -11.98 9.38
N ALA A 42 3.47 -10.91 8.76
CA ALA A 42 3.14 -9.56 9.17
C ALA A 42 1.65 -9.26 8.98
N VAL A 43 1.07 -9.78 7.89
CA VAL A 43 -0.36 -9.63 7.65
C VAL A 43 -1.16 -10.35 8.75
N GLU A 44 -0.75 -11.56 9.10
CA GLU A 44 -1.44 -12.32 10.13
C GLU A 44 -1.36 -11.67 11.50
N GLU A 45 -0.25 -11.01 11.78
CA GLU A 45 -0.06 -10.33 13.06
C GLU A 45 -0.76 -8.98 13.12
N GLY A 46 -1.21 -8.47 11.98
CA GLY A 46 -1.99 -7.24 11.95
C GLY A 46 -1.20 -5.95 11.84
N GLY A 47 0.12 -6.04 11.76
CA GLY A 47 0.95 -4.83 11.60
C GLY A 47 1.00 -4.32 10.18
N LEU A 48 0.55 -5.13 9.23
CA LEU A 48 0.55 -4.78 7.83
C LEU A 48 -0.72 -5.32 7.21
N GLU A 49 -1.36 -4.53 6.37
CA GLU A 49 -2.56 -4.97 5.66
C GLU A 49 -2.37 -4.80 4.17
N VAL A 50 -2.86 -5.77 3.42
CA VAL A 50 -2.88 -5.71 1.97
C VAL A 50 -4.33 -5.68 1.53
N LEU A 51 -4.68 -4.68 0.70
CA LEU A 51 -6.02 -4.58 0.14
C LEU A 51 -5.92 -4.77 -1.37
N ALA A 52 -6.83 -5.53 -1.92
CA ALA A 52 -6.86 -5.77 -3.36
C ALA A 52 -8.14 -5.21 -3.92
N ALA A 53 -8.02 -4.53 -5.05
CA ALA A 53 -9.18 -4.07 -5.81
C ALA A 53 -9.37 -5.02 -6.98
N GLN A 54 -10.59 -5.47 -7.18
CA GLN A 54 -10.91 -6.41 -8.24
C GLN A 54 -12.08 -5.90 -9.07
N ILE A 55 -12.02 -6.23 -10.35
CA ILE A 55 -13.14 -6.05 -11.28
C ILE A 55 -13.36 -7.40 -11.90
N GLU A 56 -14.57 -7.95 -11.70
CA GLU A 56 -14.95 -9.27 -12.23
C GLU A 56 -13.93 -10.34 -11.85
N GLY A 57 -13.52 -10.32 -10.60
CA GLY A 57 -12.60 -11.32 -10.07
C GLY A 57 -11.14 -11.14 -10.44
N ARG A 58 -10.83 -10.12 -11.22
CA ARG A 58 -9.47 -9.86 -11.68
C ARG A 58 -8.86 -8.75 -10.85
N THR A 59 -7.67 -8.99 -10.30
CA THR A 59 -6.99 -7.98 -9.49
C THR A 59 -6.49 -6.85 -10.37
N VAL A 60 -6.96 -5.64 -10.09
CA VAL A 60 -6.61 -4.45 -10.87
C VAL A 60 -5.89 -3.38 -10.06
N GLY A 61 -5.85 -3.53 -8.74
CA GLY A 61 -5.14 -2.59 -7.90
C GLY A 61 -4.77 -3.22 -6.58
N VAL A 62 -3.76 -2.65 -5.94
CA VAL A 62 -3.24 -3.16 -4.66
C VAL A 62 -2.81 -1.99 -3.79
N ALA A 63 -3.12 -2.09 -2.51
CA ALA A 63 -2.59 -1.17 -1.51
C ALA A 63 -1.95 -1.95 -0.38
N VAL A 64 -0.85 -1.42 0.14
CA VAL A 64 -0.18 -1.99 1.31
C VAL A 64 -0.10 -0.90 2.37
N VAL A 65 -0.58 -1.20 3.56
CA VAL A 65 -0.64 -0.25 4.67
C VAL A 65 0.09 -0.85 5.87
N VAL A 66 0.95 -0.05 6.49
CA VAL A 66 1.68 -0.46 7.68
C VAL A 66 1.19 0.38 8.85
N TYR A 67 1.04 -0.24 10.00
CA TYR A 67 0.62 0.45 11.22
C TYR A 67 1.80 0.48 12.17
N ARG A 68 2.18 1.67 12.62
CA ARG A 68 3.36 1.84 13.45
C ARG A 68 3.06 2.65 14.71
N PRO A 69 3.65 2.27 15.85
CA PRO A 69 3.51 3.09 17.05
C PRO A 69 4.33 4.37 16.91
N SER A 70 3.77 5.47 17.38
CA SER A 70 4.45 6.75 17.42
C SER A 70 4.54 7.19 18.86
N VAL A 71 5.76 7.34 19.35
CA VAL A 71 5.97 7.74 20.74
C VAL A 71 5.46 9.15 20.99
N SER A 72 5.67 10.05 20.04
CA SER A 72 5.27 11.45 20.22
C SER A 72 3.74 11.60 20.27
N VAL A 73 3.01 10.75 19.56
CA VAL A 73 1.55 10.81 19.54
C VAL A 73 0.95 9.88 20.59
N ALA A 74 1.73 8.93 21.08
CA ALA A 74 1.30 7.89 22.03
C ALA A 74 0.19 7.02 21.45
N ALA A 75 0.27 6.76 20.14
CA ALA A 75 -0.71 5.95 19.42
C ALA A 75 -0.09 5.47 18.12
N ASP A 76 -0.72 4.49 17.51
CA ASP A 76 -0.28 4.06 16.18
C ASP A 76 -0.73 5.05 15.13
N PHE A 77 -0.05 5.06 14.01
CA PHE A 77 -0.57 5.72 12.81
C PHE A 77 -0.40 4.81 11.61
N ALA A 78 -1.15 5.09 10.57
CA ALA A 78 -1.16 4.28 9.36
C ALA A 78 -0.26 4.93 8.30
N SER A 79 0.51 4.11 7.61
CA SER A 79 1.36 4.56 6.52
C SER A 79 1.03 3.75 5.27
N VAL A 80 0.65 4.44 4.20
CA VAL A 80 0.39 3.78 2.92
C VAL A 80 1.73 3.58 2.25
N GLU A 81 2.19 2.33 2.19
CA GLU A 81 3.49 2.01 1.64
C GLU A 81 3.44 1.81 0.14
N GLU A 82 2.35 1.23 -0.36
CA GLU A 82 2.17 0.99 -1.78
C GLU A 82 0.72 1.26 -2.13
N LEU A 83 0.52 1.87 -3.29
CA LEU A 83 -0.81 2.04 -3.86
C LEU A 83 -0.64 2.07 -5.37
N HIS A 84 -1.04 0.99 -6.03
CA HIS A 84 -0.80 0.84 -7.45
C HIS A 84 -2.02 0.29 -8.16
N VAL A 85 -2.23 0.77 -9.38
CA VAL A 85 -3.34 0.34 -10.23
C VAL A 85 -2.74 -0.19 -11.53
N ARG A 86 -3.28 -1.29 -12.02
CA ARG A 86 -2.83 -1.89 -13.27
C ARG A 86 -2.91 -0.83 -14.38
N PRO A 87 -1.84 -0.67 -15.17
CA PRO A 87 -1.78 0.45 -16.14
C PRO A 87 -2.99 0.55 -17.07
N GLY A 88 -3.55 -0.56 -17.50
CA GLY A 88 -4.70 -0.52 -18.39
C GLY A 88 -6.01 -0.17 -17.71
N GLU A 89 -6.01 -0.06 -16.38
CA GLU A 89 -7.23 0.17 -15.61
C GLU A 89 -7.22 1.52 -14.90
N ARG A 90 -6.31 2.41 -15.24
CA ARG A 90 -6.25 3.71 -14.58
C ARG A 90 -7.42 4.58 -15.01
N ARG A 91 -7.73 5.58 -14.16
CA ARG A 91 -8.80 6.56 -14.39
C ARG A 91 -10.19 5.96 -14.25
N LEU A 92 -10.30 4.80 -13.58
CA LEU A 92 -11.59 4.20 -13.27
C LEU A 92 -11.97 4.37 -11.81
N GLY A 93 -11.19 5.15 -11.05
CA GLY A 93 -11.50 5.37 -9.65
C GLY A 93 -10.97 4.28 -8.72
N ILE A 94 -10.11 3.39 -9.22
CA ILE A 94 -9.63 2.27 -8.42
C ILE A 94 -8.73 2.73 -7.27
N GLY A 95 -7.82 3.68 -7.55
CA GLY A 95 -6.94 4.20 -6.50
C GLY A 95 -7.73 4.90 -5.40
N ARG A 96 -8.74 5.68 -5.77
CA ARG A 96 -9.59 6.33 -4.79
C ARG A 96 -10.37 5.31 -3.97
N ALA A 97 -10.86 4.25 -4.62
CA ALA A 97 -11.59 3.20 -3.89
C ALA A 97 -10.68 2.50 -2.88
N LEU A 98 -9.43 2.27 -3.24
CA LEU A 98 -8.48 1.67 -2.32
C LEU A 98 -8.20 2.59 -1.14
N LEU A 99 -7.99 3.89 -1.38
CA LEU A 99 -7.78 4.83 -0.30
C LEU A 99 -8.96 4.93 0.63
N GLU A 100 -10.18 4.97 0.06
CA GLU A 100 -11.37 5.04 0.87
C GLU A 100 -11.53 3.79 1.73
N ALA A 101 -11.19 2.63 1.19
CA ALA A 101 -11.25 1.40 1.96
C ALA A 101 -10.23 1.41 3.11
N ILE A 102 -9.04 1.95 2.87
CA ILE A 102 -8.05 2.11 3.93
C ILE A 102 -8.59 3.03 5.01
N GLU A 103 -9.09 4.19 4.61
CA GLU A 103 -9.58 5.20 5.54
C GLU A 103 -10.74 4.68 6.38
N ALA A 104 -11.58 3.82 5.80
CA ALA A 104 -12.70 3.27 6.53
C ALA A 104 -12.26 2.31 7.63
N ARG A 105 -11.08 1.72 7.50
CA ARG A 105 -10.57 0.77 8.48
C ARG A 105 -9.86 1.45 9.64
N ILE A 106 -9.38 2.65 9.44
CA ILE A 106 -8.51 3.32 10.41
C ILE A 106 -9.19 3.64 11.74
N PRO A 107 -10.42 4.19 11.77
CA PRO A 107 -11.05 4.48 13.05
C PRO A 107 -11.30 3.23 13.90
N ALA A 108 -11.58 2.09 13.28
CA ALA A 108 -11.83 0.86 14.03
C ALA A 108 -10.56 0.38 14.74
N ARG A 109 -9.39 0.83 14.32
CA ARG A 109 -8.13 0.50 14.98
C ARG A 109 -7.71 1.56 15.98
N GLY A 110 -8.56 2.56 16.24
CA GLY A 110 -8.25 3.61 17.19
C GLY A 110 -7.24 4.63 16.64
N ILE A 111 -7.11 4.70 15.34
CA ILE A 111 -6.14 5.55 14.68
C ILE A 111 -6.89 6.67 13.97
N SER A 112 -6.31 7.87 13.97
CA SER A 112 -6.94 9.02 13.30
C SER A 112 -6.03 9.68 12.28
N TYR A 113 -4.90 9.06 11.96
CA TYR A 113 -3.91 9.69 11.09
C TYR A 113 -3.36 8.69 10.08
N VAL A 114 -3.30 9.10 8.82
CA VAL A 114 -2.71 8.29 7.77
C VAL A 114 -1.79 9.18 6.94
N GLU A 115 -0.62 8.64 6.61
CA GLU A 115 0.33 9.37 5.79
C GLU A 115 0.73 8.53 4.59
N VAL A 116 1.26 9.20 3.57
CA VAL A 116 1.82 8.54 2.40
C VAL A 116 3.02 9.35 1.93
N GLN A 117 4.07 8.66 1.52
CA GLN A 117 5.20 9.28 0.85
C GLN A 117 5.00 9.05 -0.64
N THR A 118 5.01 10.12 -1.41
CA THR A 118 4.69 10.03 -2.82
C THR A 118 5.60 10.95 -3.62
N ASP A 119 5.64 10.74 -4.92
CA ASP A 119 6.40 11.60 -5.81
C ASP A 119 5.50 12.71 -6.36
N ASP A 120 6.12 13.60 -7.13
CA ASP A 120 5.40 14.73 -7.69
C ASP A 120 4.29 14.29 -8.64
N GLU A 121 4.50 13.17 -9.32
CA GLU A 121 3.54 12.70 -10.30
C GLU A 121 2.23 12.27 -9.65
N ALA A 122 2.31 11.60 -8.50
CA ALA A 122 1.13 11.10 -7.82
C ALA A 122 0.57 12.08 -6.79
N ALA A 123 1.31 13.18 -6.50
CA ALA A 123 0.89 14.10 -5.44
C ALA A 123 -0.49 14.72 -5.70
N GLU A 124 -0.79 15.02 -6.96
CA GLU A 124 -2.09 15.60 -7.29
C GLU A 124 -3.24 14.65 -7.02
N PHE A 125 -3.00 13.36 -7.26
CA PHE A 125 -4.00 12.35 -6.96
C PHE A 125 -4.32 12.34 -5.47
N TYR A 126 -3.29 12.36 -4.62
CA TYR A 126 -3.52 12.35 -3.18
C TYR A 126 -4.18 13.65 -2.72
N ALA A 127 -3.77 14.78 -3.28
CA ALA A 127 -4.41 16.05 -2.95
C ALA A 127 -5.89 16.04 -3.30
N ALA A 128 -6.25 15.45 -4.44
CA ALA A 128 -7.64 15.34 -4.85
C ALA A 128 -8.43 14.43 -3.93
N CYS A 129 -7.75 13.54 -3.19
CA CYS A 129 -8.39 12.67 -2.23
C CYS A 129 -8.39 13.24 -0.81
N GLY A 130 -7.97 14.49 -0.65
CA GLY A 130 -8.04 15.17 0.64
C GLY A 130 -6.76 15.16 1.45
N TYR A 131 -5.66 14.70 0.85
CA TYR A 131 -4.38 14.67 1.55
C TYR A 131 -3.66 15.99 1.39
N GLU A 132 -3.00 16.42 2.45
CA GLU A 132 -2.27 17.69 2.46
C GLU A 132 -0.80 17.43 2.67
N GLU A 133 0.02 18.22 2.00
CA GLU A 133 1.47 18.09 2.09
C GLU A 133 1.98 18.55 3.46
N GLU A 134 2.87 17.75 4.06
CA GLU A 134 3.53 18.10 5.32
C GLU A 134 4.76 18.90 4.98
N THR A 135 4.69 20.21 5.16
CA THR A 135 5.78 21.09 4.74
C THR A 135 6.96 21.13 5.70
N ASP A 136 6.76 20.68 6.94
CA ASP A 136 7.81 20.67 7.95
C ASP A 136 8.60 19.37 8.01
N VAL A 137 8.25 18.43 7.16
CA VAL A 137 8.83 17.08 7.18
C VAL A 137 9.62 16.84 5.91
N ARG A 138 10.80 16.25 6.05
CA ARG A 138 11.62 15.85 4.92
C ARG A 138 12.01 14.41 5.08
N VAL A 139 12.09 13.70 3.97
CA VAL A 139 12.56 12.32 3.97
C VAL A 139 14.04 12.34 3.69
N LEU A 140 14.81 11.76 4.61
CA LEU A 140 16.25 11.64 4.45
C LEU A 140 16.58 10.17 4.47
N SER A 141 17.47 9.75 3.58
CA SER A 141 17.80 8.34 3.50
C SER A 141 19.30 8.18 3.30
N LYS A 142 19.79 7.02 3.70
CA LYS A 142 21.19 6.67 3.51
C LYS A 142 21.24 5.17 3.27
N SER A 143 21.91 4.78 2.19
CA SER A 143 22.08 3.37 1.90
C SER A 143 23.27 2.84 2.69
N LEU A 144 23.05 1.79 3.45
CA LEU A 144 24.10 1.17 4.24
C LEU A 144 24.57 -0.14 3.65
N VAL A 145 23.95 -0.53 2.55
CA VAL A 145 24.35 -1.76 1.87
C VAL A 145 25.62 -1.48 1.08
N ILE A 146 26.64 -2.27 1.35
CA ILE A 146 27.89 -2.19 0.60
C ILE A 146 27.79 -3.25 -0.49
N ILE A 147 27.83 -2.79 -1.72
CA ILE A 147 27.76 -3.70 -2.84
C ILE A 147 29.17 -4.06 -3.23
N ASN A 148 29.47 -5.35 -3.14
CA ASN A 148 30.76 -5.83 -3.55
C ASN A 148 30.78 -6.06 -5.05
N GLU A 149 31.55 -5.26 -5.71
CA GLU A 149 31.71 -5.35 -7.15
C GLU A 149 32.87 -6.29 -7.43
N GLN A 150 32.58 -7.51 -7.66
CA GLN A 150 33.66 -8.48 -7.90
C GLN A 150 33.81 -8.81 -9.34
#